data_6169dd059c2db1dabb0e6e025a15807b
#
_entry.id   6169dd059c2db1dabb0e6e025a15807b
#
_cell.length_a   1.000
_cell.length_b   1.000
_cell.length_c   1.000
_cell.angle_alpha   90.00
_cell.angle_beta   90.00
_cell.angle_gamma   90.00
#
_symmetry.space_group_name_H-M   'P 1'
#
loop_
_entity.id
_entity.type
_entity.pdbx_description
1 polymer ?
#
loop_
_entity_poly.entity_id
_entity_poly.type
_entity_poly.pdbx_seq_one_letter_code
_entity_poly.pdbx_strand_id
1 'polypeptide(L)'
;MTKAPSEIQRQAPGIHPAQPRDTAQVWFDDGRVFEGPVGTPLEAFIEVAGSDPKAPTVAALINNELRELSYRVEGDIEVTPITMAVSDGFRIYRRSLAFLLVTAVHELYPGATVYVDHSLTFGGYFCQVQG
;
A
#
# COMPACT_ATOMS: atom_id res chain seq x y z
N MET A 1 -53.10 -23.56 6.46
CA MET A 1 -52.12 -22.51 6.18
C MET A 1 -51.25 -22.34 7.41
N THR A 2 -50.07 -22.91 7.38
CA THR A 2 -49.10 -22.80 8.47
C THR A 2 -48.37 -21.48 8.27
N LYS A 3 -48.62 -20.52 9.16
CA LYS A 3 -47.90 -19.26 9.18
C LYS A 3 -46.46 -19.56 9.62
N ALA A 4 -45.48 -19.26 8.76
CA ALA A 4 -44.08 -19.37 9.15
C ALA A 4 -43.79 -18.59 10.44
N PRO A 5 -43.02 -19.11 11.38
CA PRO A 5 -42.67 -18.36 12.58
C PRO A 5 -42.03 -17.07 12.15
N SER A 6 -42.56 -15.95 12.58
CA SER A 6 -41.99 -14.64 12.44
C SER A 6 -40.57 -14.69 13.02
N GLU A 7 -39.57 -14.54 12.16
CA GLU A 7 -38.19 -14.32 12.57
C GLU A 7 -38.19 -13.14 13.54
N ILE A 8 -37.99 -13.44 14.80
CA ILE A 8 -37.70 -12.44 15.79
C ILE A 8 -36.34 -11.91 15.41
N GLN A 9 -36.32 -10.86 14.61
CA GLN A 9 -35.11 -10.09 14.36
C GLN A 9 -34.62 -9.59 15.72
N ARG A 10 -33.57 -10.21 16.24
CA ARG A 10 -32.88 -9.73 17.42
C ARG A 10 -32.24 -8.38 17.04
N GLN A 11 -32.97 -7.31 17.27
CA GLN A 11 -32.44 -5.95 17.10
C GLN A 11 -31.52 -5.65 18.28
N ALA A 12 -30.22 -5.74 18.03
CA ALA A 12 -29.24 -5.16 18.95
C ALA A 12 -29.32 -3.62 18.82
N PRO A 13 -29.22 -2.86 19.93
CA PRO A 13 -29.27 -1.40 19.87
C PRO A 13 -28.24 -0.83 18.89
N GLY A 14 -28.65 0.01 17.95
CA GLY A 14 -27.77 0.66 16.98
C GLY A 14 -27.41 -0.15 15.74
N ILE A 15 -27.87 -1.40 15.64
CA ILE A 15 -27.63 -2.24 14.45
C ILE A 15 -28.90 -2.27 13.59
N HIS A 16 -28.74 -1.91 12.34
CA HIS A 16 -29.83 -1.90 11.35
C HIS A 16 -29.30 -2.37 9.99
N PRO A 17 -30.16 -2.92 9.14
CA PRO A 17 -29.78 -3.24 7.76
C PRO A 17 -29.29 -1.98 7.04
N ALA A 18 -28.20 -2.10 6.33
CA ALA A 18 -27.65 -1.02 5.51
C ALA A 18 -27.58 -1.46 4.04
N GLN A 19 -27.64 -0.50 3.15
CA GLN A 19 -27.39 -0.76 1.74
C GLN A 19 -25.89 -0.88 1.49
N PRO A 20 -25.44 -1.81 0.63
CA PRO A 20 -24.06 -1.86 0.20
C PRO A 20 -23.64 -0.52 -0.42
N ARG A 21 -22.43 -0.05 -0.09
CA ARG A 21 -21.84 1.13 -0.70
C ARG A 21 -20.92 0.70 -1.85
N ASP A 22 -20.89 1.51 -2.89
CA ASP A 22 -19.94 1.40 -4.00
C ASP A 22 -18.67 2.24 -3.75
N THR A 23 -18.58 2.84 -2.56
CA THR A 23 -17.45 3.63 -2.09
C THR A 23 -16.81 3.02 -0.85
N ALA A 24 -15.54 3.33 -0.64
CA ALA A 24 -14.77 2.96 0.53
C ALA A 24 -14.11 4.19 1.15
N GLN A 25 -14.01 4.20 2.46
CA GLN A 25 -13.35 5.26 3.23
C GLN A 25 -11.95 4.82 3.64
N VAL A 26 -11.01 5.71 3.44
CA VAL A 26 -9.59 5.57 3.85
C VAL A 26 -9.32 6.54 4.98
N TRP A 27 -9.01 6.00 6.14
CA TRP A 27 -8.74 6.72 7.37
C TRP A 27 -7.24 6.81 7.57
N PHE A 28 -6.68 8.00 7.42
CA PHE A 28 -5.26 8.24 7.64
C PHE A 28 -4.94 8.41 9.12
N ASP A 29 -3.72 8.07 9.51
CA ASP A 29 -3.22 8.17 10.88
C ASP A 29 -3.18 9.62 11.42
N ASP A 30 -3.21 10.63 10.54
CA ASP A 30 -3.33 12.04 10.90
C ASP A 30 -4.79 12.50 11.17
N GLY A 31 -5.76 11.59 11.10
CA GLY A 31 -7.18 11.83 11.35
C GLY A 31 -7.99 12.26 10.12
N ARG A 32 -7.36 12.48 8.96
CA ARG A 32 -8.08 12.78 7.72
C ARG A 32 -8.74 11.53 7.15
N VAL A 33 -9.91 11.72 6.55
CA VAL A 33 -10.68 10.63 5.92
C VAL A 33 -10.99 11.03 4.48
N PHE A 34 -10.71 10.13 3.57
CA PHE A 34 -11.05 10.28 2.15
C PHE A 34 -11.97 9.15 1.71
N GLU A 35 -12.87 9.44 0.79
CA GLU A 35 -13.80 8.46 0.25
C GLU A 35 -13.65 8.41 -1.26
N GLY A 36 -13.67 7.22 -1.82
CA GLY A 36 -13.56 6.99 -3.24
C GLY A 36 -14.21 5.68 -3.68
N PRO A 37 -14.33 5.43 -4.98
CA PRO A 37 -14.92 4.21 -5.50
C PRO A 37 -14.17 2.97 -5.02
N VAL A 38 -14.91 1.90 -4.71
CA VAL A 38 -14.34 0.58 -4.42
C VAL A 38 -13.47 0.12 -5.59
N GLY A 39 -12.30 -0.46 -5.28
CA GLY A 39 -11.31 -0.88 -6.29
C GLY A 39 -10.30 0.20 -6.69
N THR A 40 -10.41 1.42 -6.16
CA THR A 40 -9.42 2.48 -6.38
C THR A 40 -8.07 2.09 -5.76
N PRO A 41 -6.94 2.23 -6.47
CA PRO A 41 -5.63 1.98 -5.90
C PRO A 41 -5.31 2.94 -4.75
N LEU A 42 -4.61 2.45 -3.72
CA LEU A 42 -4.25 3.26 -2.55
C LEU A 42 -3.42 4.49 -2.92
N GLU A 43 -2.56 4.39 -3.93
CA GLU A 43 -1.74 5.51 -4.42
C GLU A 43 -2.58 6.74 -4.79
N ALA A 44 -3.78 6.54 -5.36
CA ALA A 44 -4.67 7.65 -5.72
C ALA A 44 -5.18 8.40 -4.47
N PHE A 45 -5.46 7.69 -3.38
CA PHE A 45 -5.83 8.32 -2.10
C PHE A 45 -4.65 9.08 -1.49
N ILE A 46 -3.44 8.51 -1.59
CA ILE A 46 -2.21 9.15 -1.09
C ILE A 46 -1.88 10.42 -1.88
N GLU A 47 -2.06 10.41 -3.19
CA GLU A 47 -1.88 11.60 -4.05
C GLU A 47 -2.85 12.73 -3.67
N VAL A 48 -4.12 12.40 -3.47
CA VAL A 48 -5.14 13.38 -3.05
C VAL A 48 -4.86 13.90 -1.64
N ALA A 49 -4.42 13.04 -0.74
CA ALA A 49 -4.04 13.42 0.61
C ALA A 49 -2.81 14.36 0.64
N GLY A 50 -1.99 14.27 -0.39
CA GLY A 50 -0.73 15.00 -0.50
C GLY A 50 0.42 14.34 0.27
N SER A 51 1.61 14.44 -0.28
CA SER A 51 2.84 13.94 0.32
C SER A 51 3.93 15.01 0.29
N ASP A 52 4.90 14.92 1.21
CA ASP A 52 6.08 15.77 1.16
C ASP A 52 6.97 15.33 -0.04
N PRO A 53 7.25 16.24 -1.00
CA PRO A 53 8.15 15.90 -2.12
C PRO A 53 9.55 15.45 -1.69
N LYS A 54 9.99 15.84 -0.49
CA LYS A 54 11.29 15.44 0.09
C LYS A 54 11.25 14.06 0.75
N ALA A 55 10.07 13.57 1.06
CA ALA A 55 9.86 12.29 1.72
C ALA A 55 8.65 11.57 1.10
N PRO A 56 8.74 11.12 -0.16
CA PRO A 56 7.64 10.46 -0.83
C PRO A 56 7.23 9.17 -0.11
N THR A 57 5.93 8.87 -0.18
CA THR A 57 5.39 7.62 0.33
C THR A 57 5.78 6.47 -0.60
N VAL A 58 6.30 5.39 -0.06
CA VAL A 58 6.80 4.22 -0.81
C VAL A 58 6.01 2.95 -0.54
N ALA A 59 5.27 2.89 0.56
CA ALA A 59 4.39 1.80 0.96
C ALA A 59 3.39 2.31 2.00
N ALA A 60 2.52 1.46 2.50
CA ALA A 60 1.62 1.79 3.58
C ALA A 60 1.36 0.59 4.49
N LEU A 61 1.05 0.86 5.75
CA LEU A 61 0.41 -0.10 6.63
C LEU A 61 -1.11 0.05 6.47
N ILE A 62 -1.78 -1.02 6.09
CA ILE A 62 -3.23 -1.11 6.03
C ILE A 62 -3.67 -2.04 7.14
N ASN A 63 -4.43 -1.53 8.10
CA ASN A 63 -4.83 -2.30 9.29
C ASN A 63 -3.62 -3.01 9.94
N ASN A 64 -2.48 -2.31 10.04
CA ASN A 64 -1.19 -2.78 10.53
C ASN A 64 -0.47 -3.84 9.68
N GLU A 65 -0.92 -4.10 8.45
CA GLU A 65 -0.21 -4.96 7.51
C GLU A 65 0.46 -4.14 6.41
N LEU A 66 1.73 -4.45 6.14
CA LEU A 66 2.49 -3.79 5.07
C LEU A 66 1.93 -4.14 3.70
N ARG A 67 1.57 -3.11 2.92
CA ARG A 67 1.03 -3.24 1.57
C ARG A 67 1.71 -2.28 0.59
N GLU A 68 1.70 -2.67 -0.67
CA GLU A 68 2.13 -1.84 -1.79
C GLU A 68 1.11 -0.73 -2.09
N LEU A 69 1.55 0.34 -2.73
CA LEU A 69 0.68 1.46 -3.10
C LEU A 69 -0.35 1.08 -4.19
N SER A 70 -0.08 0.03 -4.95
CA SER A 70 -1.00 -0.54 -5.93
C SER A 70 -2.17 -1.33 -5.31
N TYR A 71 -2.17 -1.50 -3.98
CA TYR A 71 -3.26 -2.17 -3.28
C TYR A 71 -4.61 -1.54 -3.62
N ARG A 72 -5.58 -2.37 -4.02
CA ARG A 72 -6.93 -1.90 -4.33
C ARG A 72 -7.78 -1.85 -3.07
N VAL A 73 -8.36 -0.69 -2.83
CA VAL A 73 -9.21 -0.45 -1.65
C VAL A 73 -10.60 -1.02 -1.91
N GLU A 74 -10.90 -2.16 -1.29
CA GLU A 74 -12.17 -2.87 -1.47
C GLU A 74 -13.20 -2.56 -0.36
N GLY A 75 -12.80 -1.90 0.71
CA GLY A 75 -13.65 -1.53 1.83
C GLY A 75 -12.98 -0.48 2.71
N ASP A 76 -13.63 -0.10 3.79
CA ASP A 76 -13.08 0.89 4.71
C ASP A 76 -11.80 0.36 5.38
N ILE A 77 -10.75 1.15 5.37
CA ILE A 77 -9.42 0.79 5.86
C ILE A 77 -8.78 1.93 6.65
N GLU A 78 -7.90 1.55 7.59
CA GLU A 78 -6.99 2.47 8.27
C GLU A 78 -5.62 2.40 7.59
N VAL A 79 -5.03 3.55 7.31
CA VAL A 79 -3.79 3.67 6.55
C VAL A 79 -2.76 4.52 7.29
N THR A 80 -1.57 3.98 7.46
CA THR A 80 -0.38 4.71 7.87
C THR A 80 0.62 4.72 6.73
N PRO A 81 0.83 5.86 6.05
CA PRO A 81 1.82 5.96 4.99
C PRO A 81 3.23 5.71 5.51
N ILE A 82 4.02 4.94 4.76
CA ILE A 82 5.45 4.72 5.02
C ILE A 82 6.23 5.55 4.02
N THR A 83 6.93 6.57 4.52
CA THR A 83 7.71 7.49 3.70
C THR A 83 9.19 7.16 3.74
N MET A 84 9.95 7.73 2.82
CA MET A 84 11.41 7.61 2.80
C MET A 84 12.11 8.25 4.03
N ALA A 85 11.40 9.07 4.80
CA ALA A 85 11.93 9.67 6.02
C ALA A 85 12.15 8.67 7.14
N VAL A 86 11.48 7.51 7.11
CA VAL A 86 11.66 6.45 8.09
C VAL A 86 12.56 5.32 7.53
N SER A 87 13.26 4.62 8.43
CA SER A 87 14.24 3.59 8.04
C SER A 87 13.63 2.46 7.19
N ASP A 88 12.42 2.04 7.51
CA ASP A 88 11.74 0.98 6.76
C ASP A 88 11.38 1.43 5.35
N GLY A 89 10.91 2.67 5.17
CA GLY A 89 10.62 3.24 3.87
C GLY A 89 11.88 3.42 3.02
N PHE A 90 12.97 3.86 3.62
CA PHE A 90 14.26 3.95 2.94
C PHE A 90 14.79 2.57 2.51
N ARG A 91 14.60 1.55 3.35
CA ARG A 91 14.97 0.17 3.02
C ARG A 91 14.15 -0.38 1.84
N ILE A 92 12.83 -0.13 1.82
CA ILE A 92 11.94 -0.49 0.71
C ILE A 92 12.40 0.20 -0.58
N TYR A 93 12.68 1.49 -0.53
CA TYR A 93 13.16 2.26 -1.66
C TYR A 93 14.47 1.70 -2.24
N ARG A 94 15.47 1.39 -1.39
CA ARG A 94 16.72 0.79 -1.83
C ARG A 94 16.53 -0.55 -2.53
N ARG A 95 15.65 -1.41 -2.00
CA ARG A 95 15.31 -2.69 -2.63
C ARG A 95 14.71 -2.50 -4.01
N SER A 96 13.82 -1.52 -4.16
CA SER A 96 13.20 -1.18 -5.44
C SER A 96 14.23 -0.68 -6.45
N LEU A 97 15.21 0.13 -6.02
CA LEU A 97 16.31 0.57 -6.87
C LEU A 97 17.21 -0.58 -7.31
N ALA A 98 17.55 -1.51 -6.42
CA ALA A 98 18.33 -2.69 -6.77
C ALA A 98 17.61 -3.55 -7.82
N PHE A 99 16.30 -3.75 -7.65
CA PHE A 99 15.47 -4.47 -8.62
C PHE A 99 15.44 -3.75 -9.98
N LEU A 100 15.27 -2.44 -9.97
CA LEU A 100 15.29 -1.62 -11.18
C LEU A 100 16.64 -1.75 -11.92
N LEU A 101 17.76 -1.71 -11.20
CA LEU A 101 19.08 -1.90 -11.77
C LEU A 101 19.20 -3.26 -12.45
N VAL A 102 18.81 -4.34 -11.78
CA VAL A 102 18.85 -5.70 -12.32
C VAL A 102 18.02 -5.80 -13.58
N THR A 103 16.80 -5.26 -13.56
CA THR A 103 15.87 -5.27 -14.70
C THR A 103 16.47 -4.49 -15.89
N ALA A 104 16.98 -3.28 -15.64
CA ALA A 104 17.56 -2.44 -16.67
C ALA A 104 18.80 -3.08 -17.33
N VAL A 105 19.68 -3.68 -16.54
CA VAL A 105 20.84 -4.39 -17.08
C VAL A 105 20.40 -5.60 -17.92
N HIS A 106 19.41 -6.35 -17.45
CA HIS A 106 18.89 -7.51 -18.19
C HIS A 106 18.28 -7.13 -19.54
N GLU A 107 17.59 -6.00 -19.60
CA GLU A 107 16.97 -5.51 -20.83
C GLU A 107 18.00 -4.91 -21.81
N LEU A 108 18.94 -4.12 -21.30
CA LEU A 108 19.90 -3.39 -22.12
C LEU A 108 21.12 -4.23 -22.53
N TYR A 109 21.50 -5.20 -21.71
CA TYR A 109 22.66 -6.05 -21.90
C TYR A 109 22.30 -7.53 -21.71
N PRO A 110 21.60 -8.15 -22.68
CA PRO A 110 21.22 -9.56 -22.59
C PRO A 110 22.48 -10.43 -22.47
N GLY A 111 22.61 -11.20 -21.41
CA GLY A 111 23.78 -12.01 -21.11
C GLY A 111 24.68 -11.44 -20.03
N ALA A 112 24.53 -10.18 -19.63
CA ALA A 112 25.18 -9.64 -18.45
C ALA A 112 24.49 -10.13 -17.17
N THR A 113 25.28 -10.36 -16.12
CA THR A 113 24.81 -10.76 -14.80
C THR A 113 25.11 -9.66 -13.80
N VAL A 114 24.11 -9.32 -12.98
CA VAL A 114 24.26 -8.34 -11.89
C VAL A 114 24.31 -9.08 -10.56
N TYR A 115 25.36 -8.81 -9.80
CA TYR A 115 25.50 -9.28 -8.42
C TYR A 115 25.28 -8.09 -7.48
N VAL A 116 24.28 -8.18 -6.62
CA VAL A 116 24.10 -7.27 -5.49
C VAL A 116 24.79 -7.91 -4.30
N ASP A 117 26.01 -7.44 -3.98
CA ASP A 117 26.90 -8.13 -3.06
C ASP A 117 26.57 -7.77 -1.60
N HIS A 118 26.82 -6.54 -1.20
CA HIS A 118 26.60 -6.10 0.17
C HIS A 118 26.13 -4.67 0.26
N SER A 119 25.51 -4.32 1.40
CA SER A 119 25.13 -2.95 1.69
C SER A 119 26.33 -2.16 2.21
N LEU A 120 26.44 -0.92 1.76
CA LEU A 120 27.44 0.03 2.23
C LEU A 120 26.91 0.79 3.46
N THR A 121 27.84 1.24 4.30
CA THR A 121 27.54 1.99 5.54
C THR A 121 26.73 3.26 5.29
N PHE A 122 26.85 3.84 4.09
CA PHE A 122 26.16 5.07 3.68
C PHE A 122 24.79 4.83 3.03
N GLY A 123 24.28 3.62 3.09
CA GLY A 123 22.94 3.31 2.61
C GLY A 123 22.85 2.86 1.15
N GLY A 124 23.95 2.59 0.48
CA GLY A 124 23.98 2.03 -0.87
C GLY A 124 24.21 0.51 -0.89
N TYR A 125 24.14 -0.07 -2.09
CA TYR A 125 24.61 -1.43 -2.35
C TYR A 125 25.84 -1.42 -3.23
N PHE A 126 26.78 -2.31 -2.93
CA PHE A 126 27.86 -2.63 -3.86
C PHE A 126 27.34 -3.65 -4.89
N CYS A 127 27.39 -3.27 -6.16
CA CYS A 127 26.92 -4.10 -7.26
C CYS A 127 28.05 -4.36 -8.26
N GLN A 128 28.10 -5.57 -8.79
CA GLN A 128 29.03 -5.96 -9.87
C GLN A 128 28.24 -6.38 -11.09
N VAL A 129 28.65 -5.91 -12.25
CA VAL A 129 28.10 -6.32 -13.55
C VAL A 129 29.17 -7.07 -14.31
N GLN A 130 28.86 -8.30 -14.74
CA GLN A 130 29.75 -9.16 -15.50
C GLN A 130 29.08 -9.58 -16.81
N GLY A 131 29.82 -9.57 -17.90
CA GLY A 131 29.31 -9.98 -19.20
C GLY A 131 29.85 -9.18 -20.35
#